data_4dd52aebe15d180fec456b29f3185a82
#
_entry.id   4dd52aebe15d180fec456b29f3185a82
#
_cell.length_a   1.000
_cell.length_b   1.000
_cell.length_c   1.000
_cell.angle_alpha   90.00
_cell.angle_beta   90.00
_cell.angle_gamma   90.00
#
_symmetry.space_group_name_H-M   'P 1'
#
loop_
_entity.id
_entity.type
_entity.pdbx_description
1 polymer ?
#
loop_
_entity_poly.entity_id
_entity_poly.type
_entity_poly.pdbx_seq_one_letter_code
_entity_poly.pdbx_strand_id
1 'polypeptide(L)'
;MSLIRKSTELNIPTNVKMMIYGQAGKSTVALSAPKPLLLDFDNGVKRMNMAHLENIDTVQVTSWNDVQLVLQEDLSVYQTIVVDTIGKMMDFIITYKCGTRQPSIRDWGGINAEFSWMTRTLSSLKKHIIFVAHRDTRKEGDDTVFIPALREKSYNSIVTELDLLGYLEMKSERGVQRRTITFDPTSRNDGKNTCNLPSVMEVPTILDKNGNPTTKNDFISTRIIAPYLTMLQSKKAEQEAYNKVLSDITGCLELVADAASANDFIAHIDDFNHVGSSKMKASMMLAAKAKELGLIFNKETKTYSDAA
;
A
#
# COMPACT_ATOMS: atom_id res chain seq x y z
N MET A 1 3.81 -15.83 -24.36
CA MET A 1 2.75 -15.65 -23.34
C MET A 1 2.08 -14.30 -23.59
N SER A 2 0.73 -14.23 -23.51
CA SER A 2 0.01 -12.94 -23.62
C SER A 2 0.30 -12.07 -22.41
N LEU A 3 0.51 -10.76 -22.63
CA LEU A 3 0.61 -9.76 -21.56
C LEU A 3 -0.76 -9.39 -21.00
N ILE A 4 -1.83 -9.65 -21.76
CA ILE A 4 -3.22 -9.39 -21.35
C ILE A 4 -3.69 -10.55 -20.49
N ARG A 5 -4.07 -10.25 -19.24
CA ARG A 5 -4.60 -11.20 -18.25
C ARG A 5 -5.89 -10.63 -17.66
N LYS A 6 -6.75 -11.50 -17.18
CA LYS A 6 -7.89 -11.05 -16.37
C LYS A 6 -7.39 -10.38 -15.10
N SER A 7 -8.06 -9.34 -14.63
CA SER A 7 -7.68 -8.64 -13.38
C SER A 7 -7.67 -9.57 -12.16
N THR A 8 -8.43 -10.65 -12.22
CA THR A 8 -8.50 -11.70 -11.20
C THR A 8 -7.29 -12.67 -11.19
N GLU A 9 -6.44 -12.59 -12.22
CA GLU A 9 -5.24 -13.43 -12.40
C GLU A 9 -3.95 -12.63 -12.19
N LEU A 10 -4.07 -11.34 -11.83
CA LEU A 10 -2.92 -10.47 -11.61
C LEU A 10 -2.22 -10.82 -10.29
N ASN A 11 -0.89 -10.77 -10.34
CA ASN A 11 -0.10 -10.84 -9.11
C ASN A 11 -0.15 -9.48 -8.40
N ILE A 12 -0.84 -9.42 -7.27
CA ILE A 12 -1.00 -8.20 -6.49
C ILE A 12 0.28 -7.97 -5.67
N PRO A 13 0.94 -6.80 -5.80
CA PRO A 13 2.07 -6.47 -4.94
C PRO A 13 1.66 -6.44 -3.47
N THR A 14 2.47 -7.01 -2.60
CA THR A 14 2.23 -7.07 -1.16
C THR A 14 3.05 -6.04 -0.37
N ASN A 15 3.93 -5.31 -1.03
CA ASN A 15 4.70 -4.24 -0.42
C ASN A 15 3.84 -2.98 -0.23
N VAL A 16 4.11 -2.28 0.87
CA VAL A 16 3.44 -1.03 1.24
C VAL A 16 4.40 0.13 1.02
N LYS A 17 3.93 1.19 0.38
CA LYS A 17 4.61 2.48 0.33
C LYS A 17 3.89 3.45 1.26
N MET A 18 4.58 3.98 2.24
CA MET A 18 4.00 4.94 3.17
C MET A 18 4.90 6.14 3.42
N MET A 19 4.28 7.23 3.82
CA MET A 19 4.99 8.40 4.35
C MET A 19 4.46 8.75 5.72
N ILE A 20 5.38 9.03 6.64
CA ILE A 20 5.09 9.50 7.99
C ILE A 20 5.62 10.92 8.12
N TYR A 21 4.73 11.85 8.47
CA TYR A 21 5.12 13.24 8.70
C TYR A 21 4.50 13.77 9.99
N GLY A 22 4.93 14.90 10.48
CA GLY A 22 4.36 15.47 11.71
C GLY A 22 5.39 15.78 12.78
N GLN A 23 5.05 15.50 14.04
CA GLN A 23 5.85 15.81 15.23
C GLN A 23 6.96 14.80 15.48
N ALA A 24 7.64 14.91 16.64
CA ALA A 24 8.74 14.04 17.02
C ALA A 24 8.35 12.56 17.15
N GLY A 25 9.30 11.66 16.85
CA GLY A 25 9.11 10.20 16.93
C GLY A 25 8.84 9.52 15.58
N LYS A 26 8.86 10.25 14.47
CA LYS A 26 8.64 9.69 13.12
C LYS A 26 9.65 8.59 12.78
N SER A 27 10.93 8.87 12.96
CA SER A 27 12.01 7.92 12.69
C SER A 27 11.86 6.63 13.52
N THR A 28 11.58 6.74 14.83
CA THR A 28 11.38 5.57 15.69
C THR A 28 10.14 4.75 15.28
N VAL A 29 9.08 5.41 14.81
CA VAL A 29 7.92 4.71 14.24
C VAL A 29 8.30 4.03 12.93
N ALA A 30 9.01 4.71 12.02
CA ALA A 30 9.43 4.13 10.74
C ALA A 30 10.30 2.87 10.93
N LEU A 31 11.20 2.87 11.93
CA LEU A 31 12.05 1.73 12.25
C LEU A 31 11.34 0.56 12.95
N SER A 32 10.03 0.69 13.24
CA SER A 32 9.20 -0.44 13.72
C SER A 32 8.71 -1.35 12.58
N ALA A 33 9.13 -1.09 11.36
CA ALA A 33 8.86 -1.92 10.18
C ALA A 33 9.68 -3.23 10.19
N PRO A 34 9.30 -4.24 9.41
CA PRO A 34 10.04 -5.50 9.37
C PRO A 34 11.40 -5.33 8.67
N LYS A 35 12.47 -5.78 9.32
CA LYS A 35 13.87 -5.78 8.80
C LYS A 35 14.21 -4.50 8.02
N PRO A 36 14.21 -3.33 8.65
CA PRO A 36 14.44 -2.07 7.96
C PRO A 36 15.94 -1.84 7.70
N LEU A 37 16.25 -1.28 6.51
CA LEU A 37 17.48 -0.57 6.23
C LEU A 37 17.17 0.93 6.28
N LEU A 38 17.90 1.67 7.13
CA LEU A 38 17.76 3.11 7.25
C LEU A 38 18.71 3.85 6.32
N LEU A 39 18.19 4.69 5.44
CA LEU A 39 18.97 5.70 4.72
C LEU A 39 18.84 7.03 5.50
N ASP A 40 19.85 7.32 6.31
CA ASP A 40 19.88 8.48 7.23
C ASP A 40 20.50 9.70 6.55
N PHE A 41 19.66 10.58 6.02
CA PHE A 41 20.05 11.84 5.38
C PHE A 41 20.19 13.01 6.38
N ASP A 42 19.63 12.86 7.59
CA ASP A 42 19.52 13.94 8.59
C ASP A 42 20.41 13.71 9.81
N ASN A 43 21.26 12.71 9.77
CA ASN A 43 22.04 12.24 10.94
C ASN A 43 21.15 12.05 12.17
N GLY A 44 19.94 11.51 11.95
CA GLY A 44 18.91 11.32 12.97
C GLY A 44 19.29 10.28 14.01
N VAL A 45 20.09 9.30 13.64
CA VAL A 45 20.57 8.20 14.51
C VAL A 45 21.16 8.71 15.81
N LYS A 46 21.95 9.79 15.80
CA LYS A 46 22.55 10.38 17.00
C LYS A 46 21.55 10.91 18.05
N ARG A 47 20.28 11.10 17.66
CA ARG A 47 19.21 11.62 18.52
C ARG A 47 18.28 10.52 19.02
N MET A 48 18.44 9.29 18.54
CA MET A 48 17.59 8.17 18.89
C MET A 48 18.14 7.40 20.09
N ASN A 49 17.25 6.82 20.88
CA ASN A 49 17.64 5.89 21.91
C ASN A 49 18.16 4.59 21.27
N MET A 50 19.19 3.98 21.86
CA MET A 50 19.80 2.74 21.36
C MET A 50 18.78 1.61 21.20
N ALA A 51 17.77 1.54 22.06
CA ALA A 51 16.69 0.55 21.96
C ALA A 51 15.89 0.61 20.66
N HIS A 52 15.88 1.75 19.97
CA HIS A 52 15.26 1.89 18.64
C HIS A 52 16.20 1.53 17.48
N LEU A 53 17.50 1.43 17.76
CA LEU A 53 18.56 1.19 16.77
C LEU A 53 19.09 -0.24 16.83
N GLU A 54 18.76 -0.97 17.88
CA GLU A 54 19.20 -2.35 18.03
C GLU A 54 18.72 -3.19 16.83
N ASN A 55 19.65 -3.82 16.16
CA ASN A 55 19.44 -4.61 14.93
C ASN A 55 18.94 -3.80 13.71
N ILE A 56 19.24 -2.50 13.66
CA ILE A 56 18.95 -1.63 12.53
C ILE A 56 20.24 -1.33 11.77
N ASP A 57 20.33 -1.80 10.53
CA ASP A 57 21.40 -1.39 9.64
C ASP A 57 21.12 -0.01 9.07
N THR A 58 22.15 0.83 9.04
CA THR A 58 22.02 2.24 8.67
C THR A 58 23.11 2.66 7.69
N VAL A 59 22.70 3.31 6.60
CA VAL A 59 23.57 4.06 5.71
C VAL A 59 23.52 5.53 6.14
N GLN A 60 24.58 6.03 6.75
CA GLN A 60 24.75 7.46 7.00
C GLN A 60 25.12 8.15 5.69
N VAL A 61 24.13 8.78 5.06
CA VAL A 61 24.32 9.41 3.73
C VAL A 61 25.12 10.69 3.88
N THR A 62 26.29 10.74 3.26
CA THR A 62 27.19 11.91 3.21
C THR A 62 27.21 12.55 1.82
N SER A 63 26.88 11.79 0.79
CA SER A 63 26.79 12.24 -0.59
C SER A 63 25.66 11.50 -1.34
N TRP A 64 25.23 12.03 -2.47
CA TRP A 64 24.26 11.33 -3.31
C TRP A 64 24.82 10.02 -3.88
N ASN A 65 26.15 9.93 -4.08
CA ASN A 65 26.80 8.71 -4.53
C ASN A 65 26.63 7.54 -3.55
N ASP A 66 26.56 7.79 -2.24
CA ASP A 66 26.34 6.75 -1.24
C ASP A 66 25.00 6.06 -1.49
N VAL A 67 23.97 6.81 -1.87
CA VAL A 67 22.65 6.28 -2.22
C VAL A 67 22.71 5.43 -3.49
N GLN A 68 23.44 5.91 -4.51
CA GLN A 68 23.59 5.18 -5.77
C GLN A 68 24.36 3.86 -5.57
N LEU A 69 25.34 3.83 -4.68
CA LEU A 69 26.13 2.64 -4.36
C LEU A 69 25.32 1.62 -3.56
N VAL A 70 24.66 2.04 -2.48
CA VAL A 70 23.87 1.11 -1.65
C VAL A 70 22.73 0.45 -2.40
N LEU A 71 22.13 1.14 -3.38
CA LEU A 71 21.08 0.55 -4.24
C LEU A 71 21.60 -0.51 -5.20
N GLN A 72 22.93 -0.65 -5.36
CA GLN A 72 23.59 -1.70 -6.15
C GLN A 72 24.04 -2.89 -5.30
N GLU A 73 23.99 -2.78 -3.97
CA GLU A 73 24.33 -3.87 -3.07
C GLU A 73 23.23 -4.94 -3.00
N ASP A 74 23.56 -6.09 -2.41
CA ASP A 74 22.56 -7.13 -2.13
C ASP A 74 21.68 -6.71 -0.93
N LEU A 75 20.51 -6.21 -1.25
CA LEU A 75 19.51 -5.80 -0.27
C LEU A 75 18.53 -6.92 0.12
N SER A 76 18.77 -8.17 -0.27
CA SER A 76 17.82 -9.29 -0.12
C SER A 76 17.43 -9.56 1.34
N VAL A 77 18.31 -9.29 2.28
CA VAL A 77 18.08 -9.49 3.72
C VAL A 77 17.08 -8.50 4.34
N TYR A 78 16.89 -7.33 3.70
CA TYR A 78 15.98 -6.29 4.17
C TYR A 78 14.59 -6.47 3.56
N GLN A 79 13.55 -6.20 4.35
CA GLN A 79 12.17 -6.18 3.90
C GLN A 79 11.63 -4.77 3.68
N THR A 80 12.26 -3.78 4.34
CA THR A 80 11.85 -2.38 4.29
C THR A 80 13.04 -1.47 4.04
N ILE A 81 12.85 -0.43 3.22
CA ILE A 81 13.77 0.70 3.10
C ILE A 81 13.12 1.93 3.74
N VAL A 82 13.81 2.54 4.68
CA VAL A 82 13.37 3.78 5.36
C VAL A 82 14.23 4.94 4.86
N VAL A 83 13.59 5.97 4.34
CA VAL A 83 14.25 7.20 3.87
C VAL A 83 13.98 8.33 4.88
N ASP A 84 14.97 8.71 5.66
CA ASP A 84 14.85 9.71 6.74
C ASP A 84 15.86 10.86 6.56
N THR A 85 15.44 12.00 6.09
CA THR A 85 14.11 12.41 5.62
C THR A 85 14.08 12.64 4.12
N ILE A 86 12.90 12.51 3.51
CA ILE A 86 12.74 12.76 2.06
C ILE A 86 13.04 14.22 1.68
N GLY A 87 12.80 15.17 2.59
CA GLY A 87 13.17 16.57 2.37
C GLY A 87 14.68 16.73 2.27
N LYS A 88 15.45 16.10 3.18
CA LYS A 88 16.91 16.09 3.13
C LYS A 88 17.44 15.33 1.92
N MET A 89 16.83 14.22 1.56
CA MET A 89 17.15 13.53 0.31
C MET A 89 17.07 14.48 -0.89
N MET A 90 16.06 15.35 -0.94
CA MET A 90 15.96 16.39 -2.00
C MET A 90 17.13 17.38 -1.96
N ASP A 91 17.59 17.80 -0.77
CA ASP A 91 18.75 18.67 -0.64
C ASP A 91 20.02 18.03 -1.21
N PHE A 92 20.23 16.71 -0.96
CA PHE A 92 21.35 15.95 -1.55
C PHE A 92 21.25 15.87 -3.07
N ILE A 93 20.07 15.66 -3.64
CA ILE A 93 19.85 15.67 -5.09
C ILE A 93 20.17 17.06 -5.67
N ILE A 94 19.72 18.14 -5.02
CA ILE A 94 20.00 19.51 -5.44
C ILE A 94 21.52 19.76 -5.45
N THR A 95 22.21 19.38 -4.37
CA THR A 95 23.65 19.52 -4.26
C THR A 95 24.39 18.73 -5.35
N TYR A 96 23.94 17.51 -5.61
CA TYR A 96 24.49 16.66 -6.67
C TYR A 96 24.36 17.27 -8.07
N LYS A 97 23.22 17.92 -8.36
CA LYS A 97 22.96 18.52 -9.69
C LYS A 97 23.55 19.93 -9.83
N CYS A 98 23.60 20.69 -8.75
CA CYS A 98 23.92 22.13 -8.79
C CYS A 98 25.22 22.52 -8.06
N GLY A 99 25.82 21.59 -7.30
CA GLY A 99 26.92 21.92 -6.39
C GLY A 99 26.45 22.87 -5.28
N THR A 100 27.24 23.90 -5.02
CA THR A 100 26.95 24.88 -3.96
C THR A 100 26.07 26.06 -4.41
N ARG A 101 25.73 26.14 -5.72
CA ARG A 101 24.89 27.22 -6.23
C ARG A 101 23.40 26.93 -6.05
N GLN A 102 22.61 28.00 -5.95
CA GLN A 102 21.15 27.87 -5.95
C GLN A 102 20.64 27.33 -7.30
N PRO A 103 19.64 26.45 -7.31
CA PRO A 103 19.04 25.96 -8.54
C PRO A 103 18.41 27.08 -9.37
N SER A 104 18.73 27.14 -10.63
CA SER A 104 18.01 27.94 -11.62
C SER A 104 16.74 27.22 -12.12
N ILE A 105 15.90 27.94 -12.87
CA ILE A 105 14.69 27.33 -13.48
C ILE A 105 15.05 26.11 -14.36
N ARG A 106 16.19 26.16 -15.06
CA ARG A 106 16.65 25.07 -15.96
C ARG A 106 17.10 23.83 -15.22
N ASP A 107 17.58 23.95 -13.98
CA ASP A 107 18.10 22.82 -13.18
C ASP A 107 16.99 21.90 -12.68
N TRP A 108 15.78 22.47 -12.47
CA TRP A 108 14.66 21.70 -11.94
C TRP A 108 14.23 20.49 -12.78
N GLY A 109 14.46 20.53 -14.09
CA GLY A 109 14.26 19.38 -14.95
C GLY A 109 15.10 18.18 -14.53
N GLY A 110 16.42 18.40 -14.34
CA GLY A 110 17.37 17.37 -13.89
C GLY A 110 17.16 16.93 -12.45
N ILE A 111 16.83 17.85 -11.54
CA ILE A 111 16.53 17.54 -10.12
C ILE A 111 15.30 16.65 -10.03
N ASN A 112 14.20 17.01 -10.71
CA ASN A 112 12.98 16.20 -10.71
C ASN A 112 13.18 14.83 -11.38
N ALA A 113 14.00 14.74 -12.42
CA ALA A 113 14.34 13.48 -13.06
C ALA A 113 15.09 12.55 -12.10
N GLU A 114 16.05 13.07 -11.32
CA GLU A 114 16.78 12.31 -10.31
C GLU A 114 15.87 11.84 -9.16
N PHE A 115 15.02 12.72 -8.66
CA PHE A 115 14.02 12.36 -7.66
C PHE A 115 13.09 11.26 -8.16
N SER A 116 12.62 11.36 -9.41
CA SER A 116 11.78 10.34 -10.03
C SER A 116 12.53 9.03 -10.29
N TRP A 117 13.84 9.11 -10.59
CA TRP A 117 14.69 7.92 -10.69
C TRP A 117 14.75 7.20 -9.35
N MET A 118 15.03 7.92 -8.27
CA MET A 118 15.11 7.33 -6.92
C MET A 118 13.81 6.66 -6.51
N THR A 119 12.67 7.34 -6.63
CA THR A 119 11.36 6.79 -6.24
C THR A 119 10.97 5.57 -7.06
N ARG A 120 11.28 5.54 -8.36
CA ARG A 120 11.08 4.38 -9.22
C ARG A 120 12.01 3.23 -8.87
N THR A 121 13.28 3.51 -8.60
CA THR A 121 14.26 2.48 -8.18
C THR A 121 13.81 1.82 -6.88
N LEU A 122 13.44 2.61 -5.87
CA LEU A 122 12.88 2.07 -4.62
C LEU A 122 11.63 1.20 -4.88
N SER A 123 10.75 1.63 -5.77
CA SER A 123 9.54 0.88 -6.14
C SER A 123 9.86 -0.47 -6.79
N SER A 124 10.95 -0.54 -7.59
CA SER A 124 11.37 -1.77 -8.27
C SER A 124 11.94 -2.82 -7.34
N LEU A 125 12.39 -2.46 -6.14
CA LEU A 125 12.96 -3.37 -5.14
C LEU A 125 11.93 -4.36 -4.57
N LYS A 126 10.62 -4.12 -4.77
CA LYS A 126 9.52 -4.93 -4.22
C LYS A 126 9.58 -5.07 -2.69
N LYS A 127 10.08 -4.06 -2.02
CA LYS A 127 10.18 -3.94 -0.56
C LYS A 127 9.15 -2.93 -0.06
N HIS A 128 8.86 -2.98 1.24
CA HIS A 128 8.14 -1.86 1.87
C HIS A 128 9.02 -0.61 1.80
N ILE A 129 8.44 0.53 1.48
CA ILE A 129 9.15 1.81 1.42
C ILE A 129 8.48 2.77 2.40
N ILE A 130 9.27 3.31 3.32
CA ILE A 130 8.77 4.28 4.30
C ILE A 130 9.57 5.56 4.16
N PHE A 131 8.88 6.62 3.77
CA PHE A 131 9.42 7.97 3.77
C PHE A 131 9.10 8.67 5.08
N VAL A 132 10.09 9.31 5.66
CA VAL A 132 9.90 10.22 6.78
C VAL A 132 10.00 11.64 6.25
N ALA A 133 9.05 12.51 6.62
CA ALA A 133 9.05 13.91 6.23
C ALA A 133 8.86 14.84 7.44
N HIS A 134 9.43 16.02 7.39
CA HIS A 134 9.06 17.09 8.31
C HIS A 134 7.64 17.58 8.00
N ARG A 135 7.05 18.32 8.93
CA ARG A 135 5.75 18.95 8.78
C ARG A 135 5.90 20.35 8.23
N ASP A 136 5.03 20.70 7.29
CA ASP A 136 4.78 22.03 6.80
C ASP A 136 3.30 22.37 6.90
N THR A 137 2.88 23.53 6.49
CA THR A 137 1.49 23.99 6.50
C THR A 137 1.09 24.54 5.14
N ARG A 138 -0.17 24.28 4.76
CA ARG A 138 -0.81 24.85 3.57
C ARG A 138 -2.08 25.57 3.99
N LYS A 139 -2.33 26.75 3.42
CA LYS A 139 -3.59 27.47 3.58
C LYS A 139 -4.64 26.92 2.63
N GLU A 140 -5.81 26.59 3.14
CA GLU A 140 -7.00 26.18 2.38
C GLU A 140 -8.19 27.03 2.84
N GLY A 141 -8.44 28.15 2.17
CA GLY A 141 -9.37 29.17 2.65
C GLY A 141 -8.87 29.77 3.98
N ASP A 142 -9.72 29.72 5.00
CA ASP A 142 -9.40 30.19 6.36
C ASP A 142 -8.66 29.13 7.19
N ASP A 143 -8.65 27.87 6.76
CA ASP A 143 -8.03 26.78 7.47
C ASP A 143 -6.52 26.67 7.18
N THR A 144 -5.80 26.07 8.12
CA THR A 144 -4.38 25.73 7.98
C THR A 144 -4.23 24.22 8.11
N VAL A 145 -3.87 23.57 7.02
CA VAL A 145 -3.69 22.11 6.93
C VAL A 145 -2.22 21.75 7.07
N PHE A 146 -1.91 20.77 7.91
CA PHE A 146 -0.58 20.19 8.01
C PHE A 146 -0.33 19.24 6.83
N ILE A 147 0.83 19.41 6.19
CA ILE A 147 1.28 18.64 5.04
C ILE A 147 2.74 18.19 5.23
N PRO A 148 3.23 17.16 4.51
CA PRO A 148 4.66 16.89 4.43
C PRO A 148 5.44 18.06 3.85
N ALA A 149 6.60 18.39 4.46
CA ALA A 149 7.50 19.45 4.00
C ALA A 149 8.24 19.00 2.74
N LEU A 150 7.57 19.11 1.61
CA LEU A 150 8.08 18.84 0.27
C LEU A 150 7.63 19.94 -0.69
N ARG A 151 8.43 20.17 -1.73
CA ARG A 151 8.00 21.05 -2.81
C ARG A 151 6.76 20.47 -3.49
N GLU A 152 5.82 21.33 -3.87
CA GLU A 152 4.51 20.93 -4.41
C GLU A 152 4.60 19.88 -5.52
N LYS A 153 5.50 20.07 -6.51
CA LYS A 153 5.66 19.09 -7.60
C LYS A 153 6.15 17.73 -7.11
N SER A 154 7.09 17.69 -6.17
CA SER A 154 7.61 16.45 -5.58
C SER A 154 6.57 15.80 -4.67
N TYR A 155 5.84 16.60 -3.90
CA TYR A 155 4.73 16.16 -3.06
C TYR A 155 3.64 15.49 -3.91
N ASN A 156 3.12 16.17 -4.92
CA ASN A 156 2.07 15.63 -5.79
C ASN A 156 2.51 14.35 -6.51
N SER A 157 3.78 14.29 -6.94
CA SER A 157 4.32 13.08 -7.60
C SER A 157 4.36 11.88 -6.65
N ILE A 158 4.83 12.05 -5.41
CA ILE A 158 5.02 10.94 -4.49
C ILE A 158 3.73 10.49 -3.80
N VAL A 159 2.86 11.43 -3.41
CA VAL A 159 1.62 11.11 -2.67
C VAL A 159 0.68 10.24 -3.51
N THR A 160 0.65 10.43 -4.83
CA THR A 160 -0.14 9.56 -5.72
C THR A 160 0.30 8.11 -5.68
N GLU A 161 1.59 7.84 -5.45
CA GLU A 161 2.16 6.49 -5.40
C GLU A 161 2.09 5.83 -4.01
N LEU A 162 1.80 6.59 -2.95
CA LEU A 162 1.69 6.05 -1.60
C LEU A 162 0.41 5.23 -1.42
N ASP A 163 0.49 4.18 -0.62
CA ASP A 163 -0.67 3.48 -0.05
C ASP A 163 -1.17 4.19 1.20
N LEU A 164 -0.26 4.74 2.01
CA LEU A 164 -0.54 5.39 3.28
C LEU A 164 0.21 6.71 3.41
N LEU A 165 -0.50 7.75 3.84
CA LEU A 165 0.07 9.01 4.30
C LEU A 165 -0.38 9.26 5.73
N GLY A 166 0.54 9.19 6.70
CA GLY A 166 0.22 9.27 8.12
C GLY A 166 0.76 10.52 8.79
N TYR A 167 -0.13 11.28 9.41
CA TYR A 167 0.20 12.41 10.27
C TYR A 167 0.45 11.95 11.71
N LEU A 168 1.67 12.10 12.20
CA LEU A 168 2.06 11.75 13.56
C LEU A 168 1.97 12.98 14.45
N GLU A 169 1.19 12.89 15.52
CA GLU A 169 1.08 13.94 16.54
C GLU A 169 1.19 13.37 17.95
N MET A 170 1.57 14.25 18.88
CA MET A 170 1.56 13.96 20.31
C MET A 170 0.48 14.80 20.97
N LYS A 171 -0.48 14.13 21.61
CA LYS A 171 -1.56 14.74 22.37
C LYS A 171 -1.30 14.59 23.85
N SER A 172 -1.56 15.66 24.61
CA SER A 172 -1.55 15.61 26.07
C SER A 172 -2.99 15.57 26.56
N GLU A 173 -3.42 14.44 27.10
CA GLU A 173 -4.74 14.25 27.70
C GLU A 173 -4.60 13.93 29.18
N ARG A 174 -5.14 14.77 30.04
CA ARG A 174 -5.09 14.62 31.51
C ARG A 174 -3.69 14.36 32.07
N GLY A 175 -2.67 15.03 31.49
CA GLY A 175 -1.28 14.88 31.91
C GLY A 175 -0.57 13.64 31.34
N VAL A 176 -1.24 12.80 30.56
CA VAL A 176 -0.66 11.66 29.87
C VAL A 176 -0.39 12.06 28.42
N GLN A 177 0.86 11.88 27.98
CA GLN A 177 1.22 12.08 26.58
C GLN A 177 0.94 10.81 25.79
N ARG A 178 0.10 10.93 24.76
CA ARG A 178 -0.19 9.86 23.79
C ARG A 178 0.27 10.27 22.42
N ARG A 179 0.90 9.35 21.72
CA ARG A 179 1.27 9.53 20.32
C ARG A 179 0.25 8.83 19.45
N THR A 180 -0.29 9.55 18.44
CA THR A 180 -1.24 9.01 17.49
C THR A 180 -0.76 9.26 16.06
N ILE A 181 -1.08 8.33 15.15
CA ILE A 181 -0.92 8.50 13.71
C ILE A 181 -2.30 8.50 13.06
N THR A 182 -2.57 9.51 12.23
CA THR A 182 -3.83 9.68 11.50
C THR A 182 -3.57 9.47 10.02
N PHE A 183 -4.30 8.53 9.39
CA PHE A 183 -4.13 8.17 7.99
C PHE A 183 -5.17 8.81 7.07
N ASP A 184 -6.38 9.06 7.57
CA ASP A 184 -7.39 9.74 6.75
C ASP A 184 -7.16 11.25 6.75
N PRO A 185 -7.44 11.93 5.62
CA PRO A 185 -7.40 13.38 5.59
C PRO A 185 -8.44 13.99 6.53
N THR A 186 -8.08 15.08 7.20
CA THR A 186 -8.97 15.85 8.08
C THR A 186 -8.89 17.33 7.74
N SER A 187 -9.70 18.19 8.39
CA SER A 187 -9.56 19.65 8.26
C SER A 187 -8.21 20.18 8.76
N ARG A 188 -7.42 19.37 9.48
CA ARG A 188 -6.14 19.79 10.06
C ARG A 188 -4.91 19.16 9.41
N ASN A 189 -5.05 18.02 8.76
CA ASN A 189 -3.92 17.29 8.18
C ASN A 189 -4.31 16.60 6.88
N ASP A 190 -3.37 16.54 5.98
CA ASP A 190 -3.46 15.68 4.80
C ASP A 190 -3.26 14.21 5.17
N GLY A 191 -3.82 13.29 4.37
CA GLY A 191 -3.77 11.87 4.65
C GLY A 191 -4.10 11.01 3.44
N LYS A 192 -3.75 9.72 3.53
CA LYS A 192 -4.13 8.69 2.57
C LYS A 192 -4.20 7.32 3.23
N ASN A 193 -5.26 6.57 2.98
CA ASN A 193 -5.52 5.28 3.59
C ASN A 193 -6.15 4.32 2.57
N THR A 194 -5.34 3.68 1.74
CA THR A 194 -5.82 2.67 0.78
C THR A 194 -5.76 1.25 1.33
N CYS A 195 -5.24 1.08 2.55
CA CYS A 195 -5.09 -0.21 3.21
C CYS A 195 -6.26 -0.57 4.15
N ASN A 196 -7.31 0.24 4.19
CA ASN A 196 -8.47 0.08 5.09
C ASN A 196 -8.08 -0.02 6.58
N LEU A 197 -7.06 0.72 6.99
CA LEU A 197 -6.68 0.81 8.40
C LEU A 197 -7.63 1.73 9.18
N PRO A 198 -7.69 1.63 10.52
CA PRO A 198 -8.36 2.64 11.34
C PRO A 198 -7.81 4.04 11.03
N SER A 199 -8.73 5.02 10.93
CA SER A 199 -8.37 6.41 10.61
C SER A 199 -7.30 6.96 11.55
N VAL A 200 -7.41 6.66 12.84
CA VAL A 200 -6.46 7.07 13.89
C VAL A 200 -6.01 5.84 14.67
N MET A 201 -4.70 5.72 14.85
CA MET A 201 -4.10 4.64 15.63
C MET A 201 -3.17 5.20 16.71
N GLU A 202 -3.24 4.63 17.91
CA GLU A 202 -2.29 4.95 18.99
C GLU A 202 -0.97 4.23 18.73
N VAL A 203 0.12 4.98 18.78
CA VAL A 203 1.49 4.45 18.66
C VAL A 203 2.01 4.17 20.07
N PRO A 204 2.35 2.92 20.40
CA PRO A 204 2.78 2.55 21.74
C PRO A 204 4.10 3.24 22.12
N THR A 205 4.24 3.59 23.38
CA THR A 205 5.52 4.00 23.97
C THR A 205 6.27 2.73 24.36
N ILE A 206 7.44 2.51 23.78
CA ILE A 206 8.25 1.31 24.00
C ILE A 206 9.34 1.49 25.05
N LEU A 207 9.52 2.71 25.59
CA LEU A 207 10.51 3.04 26.59
C LEU A 207 9.83 3.46 27.91
N ASP A 208 10.40 3.05 29.02
CA ASP A 208 10.05 3.57 30.33
C ASP A 208 10.61 5.00 30.55
N LYS A 209 10.36 5.58 31.73
CA LYS A 209 10.84 6.92 32.10
C LYS A 209 12.37 7.03 32.17
N ASN A 210 13.06 5.92 32.31
CA ASN A 210 14.50 5.83 32.37
C ASN A 210 15.15 5.55 31.02
N GLY A 211 14.33 5.37 29.96
CA GLY A 211 14.78 5.06 28.61
C GLY A 211 15.04 3.58 28.35
N ASN A 212 14.60 2.68 29.26
CA ASN A 212 14.76 1.24 29.05
C ASN A 212 13.59 0.69 28.20
N PRO A 213 13.84 -0.28 27.29
CA PRO A 213 12.80 -0.88 26.49
C PRO A 213 11.83 -1.71 27.35
N THR A 214 10.54 -1.48 27.20
CA THR A 214 9.46 -2.22 27.86
C THR A 214 8.78 -3.22 26.93
N THR A 215 8.92 -3.01 25.63
CA THR A 215 8.37 -3.88 24.59
C THR A 215 9.15 -3.69 23.29
N LYS A 216 8.89 -4.54 22.30
CA LYS A 216 9.52 -4.43 20.98
C LYS A 216 9.00 -3.22 20.21
N ASN A 217 9.87 -2.65 19.37
CA ASN A 217 9.50 -1.62 18.41
C ASN A 217 8.98 -2.27 17.12
N ASP A 218 7.72 -2.67 17.08
CA ASP A 218 7.14 -3.43 15.96
C ASP A 218 5.77 -2.91 15.47
N PHE A 219 5.44 -1.67 15.81
CA PHE A 219 4.13 -1.07 15.51
C PHE A 219 3.75 -1.17 14.01
N ILE A 220 4.63 -0.76 13.09
CA ILE A 220 4.35 -0.85 11.65
C ILE A 220 4.25 -2.32 11.21
N SER A 221 5.12 -3.20 11.70
CA SER A 221 5.08 -4.62 11.39
C SER A 221 3.75 -5.25 11.76
N THR A 222 3.32 -5.03 13.03
CA THR A 222 2.19 -5.78 13.62
C THR A 222 0.84 -5.10 13.43
N ARG A 223 0.81 -3.77 13.36
CA ARG A 223 -0.45 -3.00 13.31
C ARG A 223 -0.79 -2.44 11.94
N ILE A 224 0.16 -2.37 11.01
CA ILE A 224 -0.04 -1.84 9.67
C ILE A 224 0.17 -2.93 8.62
N ILE A 225 1.38 -3.48 8.53
CA ILE A 225 1.74 -4.42 7.45
C ILE A 225 1.03 -5.76 7.62
N ALA A 226 1.07 -6.37 8.80
CA ALA A 226 0.47 -7.69 9.01
C ALA A 226 -1.05 -7.71 8.74
N PRO A 227 -1.87 -6.77 9.26
CA PRO A 227 -3.29 -6.69 8.93
C PRO A 227 -3.57 -6.49 7.44
N TYR A 228 -2.79 -5.63 6.78
CA TYR A 228 -2.91 -5.40 5.34
C TYR A 228 -2.61 -6.66 4.52
N LEU A 229 -1.54 -7.39 4.85
CA LEU A 229 -1.21 -8.66 4.20
C LEU A 229 -2.30 -9.72 4.42
N THR A 230 -2.85 -9.81 5.63
CA THR A 230 -3.97 -10.72 5.93
C THR A 230 -5.19 -10.38 5.08
N MET A 231 -5.53 -9.11 4.94
CA MET A 231 -6.61 -8.67 4.06
C MET A 231 -6.36 -9.04 2.59
N LEU A 232 -5.14 -8.86 2.08
CA LEU A 232 -4.79 -9.24 0.71
C LEU A 232 -4.87 -10.75 0.49
N GLN A 233 -4.42 -11.56 1.46
CA GLN A 233 -4.52 -13.01 1.40
C GLN A 233 -5.98 -13.47 1.40
N SER A 234 -6.84 -12.87 2.23
CA SER A 234 -8.28 -13.15 2.25
C SER A 234 -8.94 -12.84 0.90
N LYS A 235 -8.66 -11.68 0.31
CA LYS A 235 -9.15 -11.32 -1.03
C LYS A 235 -8.69 -12.29 -2.11
N LYS A 236 -7.44 -12.75 -2.04
CA LYS A 236 -6.90 -13.74 -2.97
C LYS A 236 -7.60 -15.09 -2.82
N ALA A 237 -7.80 -15.56 -1.60
CA ALA A 237 -8.53 -16.82 -1.33
C ALA A 237 -9.98 -16.75 -1.83
N GLU A 238 -10.68 -15.63 -1.63
CA GLU A 238 -12.04 -15.43 -2.15
C GLU A 238 -12.05 -15.46 -3.68
N GLN A 239 -11.05 -14.84 -4.33
CA GLN A 239 -10.91 -14.83 -5.78
C GLN A 239 -10.64 -16.24 -6.35
N GLU A 240 -9.78 -17.02 -5.69
CA GLU A 240 -9.48 -18.39 -6.07
C GLU A 240 -10.73 -19.27 -5.95
N ALA A 241 -11.49 -19.13 -4.85
CA ALA A 241 -12.77 -19.83 -4.65
C ALA A 241 -13.79 -19.45 -5.72
N TYR A 242 -13.92 -18.16 -6.06
CA TYR A 242 -14.79 -17.69 -7.14
C TYR A 242 -14.42 -18.30 -8.50
N ASN A 243 -13.14 -18.29 -8.85
CA ASN A 243 -12.66 -18.87 -10.11
C ASN A 243 -12.90 -20.37 -10.19
N LYS A 244 -12.71 -21.08 -9.08
CA LYS A 244 -13.00 -22.52 -8.98
C LYS A 244 -14.47 -22.80 -9.26
N VAL A 245 -15.38 -22.10 -8.59
CA VAL A 245 -16.83 -22.28 -8.80
C VAL A 245 -17.22 -21.97 -10.25
N LEU A 246 -16.66 -20.93 -10.86
CA LEU A 246 -16.94 -20.63 -12.29
C LEU A 246 -16.40 -21.73 -13.22
N SER A 247 -15.27 -22.34 -12.89
CA SER A 247 -14.74 -23.48 -13.65
C SER A 247 -15.67 -24.69 -13.56
N ASP A 248 -16.15 -25.02 -12.35
CA ASP A 248 -17.09 -26.13 -12.11
C ASP A 248 -18.42 -25.89 -12.86
N ILE A 249 -18.97 -24.66 -12.79
CA ILE A 249 -20.16 -24.24 -13.53
C ILE A 249 -19.95 -24.40 -15.04
N THR A 250 -18.80 -23.96 -15.56
CA THR A 250 -18.48 -24.05 -16.99
C THR A 250 -18.43 -25.51 -17.44
N GLY A 251 -17.77 -26.39 -16.66
CA GLY A 251 -17.73 -27.83 -16.95
C GLY A 251 -19.10 -28.48 -16.97
N CYS A 252 -20.02 -28.11 -16.05
CA CYS A 252 -21.40 -28.59 -16.07
C CYS A 252 -22.19 -28.05 -17.29
N LEU A 253 -21.97 -26.79 -17.66
CA LEU A 253 -22.64 -26.19 -18.84
C LEU A 253 -22.16 -26.77 -20.17
N GLU A 254 -20.97 -27.33 -20.26
CA GLU A 254 -20.51 -28.07 -21.44
C GLU A 254 -21.35 -29.32 -21.70
N LEU A 255 -21.94 -29.91 -20.65
CA LEU A 255 -22.81 -31.09 -20.73
C LEU A 255 -24.25 -30.75 -21.09
N VAL A 256 -24.63 -29.46 -21.09
CA VAL A 256 -25.98 -29.04 -21.49
C VAL A 256 -26.11 -29.09 -22.99
N ALA A 257 -26.97 -30.00 -23.48
CA ALA A 257 -27.20 -30.26 -24.91
C ALA A 257 -28.66 -30.07 -25.39
N ASP A 258 -29.63 -30.05 -24.47
CA ASP A 258 -31.06 -29.96 -24.74
C ASP A 258 -31.84 -29.30 -23.59
N ALA A 259 -33.14 -29.18 -23.72
CA ALA A 259 -34.02 -28.61 -22.70
C ALA A 259 -34.02 -29.40 -21.40
N ALA A 260 -33.91 -30.73 -21.44
CA ALA A 260 -33.89 -31.54 -20.24
C ALA A 260 -32.65 -31.29 -19.38
N SER A 261 -31.45 -31.29 -19.98
CA SER A 261 -30.19 -31.01 -19.31
C SER A 261 -30.10 -29.55 -18.86
N ALA A 262 -30.69 -28.56 -19.60
CA ALA A 262 -30.77 -27.19 -19.15
C ALA A 262 -31.64 -27.02 -17.90
N ASN A 263 -32.76 -27.75 -17.81
CA ASN A 263 -33.64 -27.73 -16.65
C ASN A 263 -33.02 -28.45 -15.45
N ASP A 264 -32.29 -29.54 -15.68
CA ASP A 264 -31.52 -30.23 -14.65
C ASP A 264 -30.47 -29.29 -14.05
N PHE A 265 -29.73 -28.55 -14.89
CA PHE A 265 -28.80 -27.54 -14.41
C PHE A 265 -29.45 -26.43 -13.55
N ILE A 266 -30.67 -25.99 -13.90
CA ILE A 266 -31.43 -25.02 -13.09
C ILE A 266 -31.78 -25.63 -11.72
N ALA A 267 -32.22 -26.86 -11.70
CA ALA A 267 -32.61 -27.55 -10.44
C ALA A 267 -31.44 -27.69 -9.46
N HIS A 268 -30.21 -27.82 -9.99
CA HIS A 268 -29.01 -28.06 -9.20
C HIS A 268 -28.09 -26.85 -9.11
N ILE A 269 -28.51 -25.67 -9.60
CA ILE A 269 -27.68 -24.45 -9.60
C ILE A 269 -27.27 -24.03 -8.17
N ASP A 270 -28.09 -24.33 -7.17
CA ASP A 270 -27.84 -24.02 -5.77
C ASP A 270 -26.88 -25.00 -5.07
N ASP A 271 -26.56 -26.14 -5.71
CA ASP A 271 -25.62 -27.12 -5.18
C ASP A 271 -24.16 -26.67 -5.31
N PHE A 272 -23.89 -25.68 -6.16
CA PHE A 272 -22.55 -25.07 -6.23
C PHE A 272 -22.25 -24.23 -4.99
N ASN A 273 -21.02 -24.30 -4.48
CA ASN A 273 -20.53 -23.45 -3.40
C ASN A 273 -20.34 -22.01 -3.88
N HIS A 274 -21.43 -21.30 -4.11
CA HIS A 274 -21.40 -19.96 -4.70
C HIS A 274 -20.60 -18.95 -3.89
N VAL A 275 -19.80 -18.13 -4.59
CA VAL A 275 -19.01 -17.03 -4.04
C VAL A 275 -19.33 -15.76 -4.84
N GLY A 276 -19.61 -14.67 -4.15
CA GLY A 276 -19.91 -13.37 -4.78
C GLY A 276 -21.04 -13.46 -5.80
N SER A 277 -20.80 -13.03 -7.03
CA SER A 277 -21.80 -13.03 -8.10
C SER A 277 -21.86 -14.33 -8.93
N SER A 278 -21.23 -15.43 -8.49
CA SER A 278 -21.09 -16.66 -9.28
C SER A 278 -22.44 -17.30 -9.66
N LYS A 279 -23.45 -17.24 -8.77
CA LYS A 279 -24.82 -17.72 -9.07
C LYS A 279 -25.48 -16.94 -10.19
N MET A 280 -25.41 -15.61 -10.13
CA MET A 280 -25.95 -14.76 -11.21
C MET A 280 -25.22 -15.03 -12.52
N LYS A 281 -23.90 -15.22 -12.47
CA LYS A 281 -23.08 -15.54 -13.63
C LYS A 281 -23.45 -16.92 -14.22
N ALA A 282 -23.71 -17.92 -13.40
CA ALA A 282 -24.19 -19.24 -13.83
C ALA A 282 -25.49 -19.13 -14.65
N SER A 283 -26.45 -18.38 -14.11
CA SER A 283 -27.73 -18.14 -14.80
C SER A 283 -27.53 -17.42 -16.16
N MET A 284 -26.64 -16.44 -16.22
CA MET A 284 -26.31 -15.74 -17.48
C MET A 284 -25.63 -16.66 -18.49
N MET A 285 -24.72 -17.51 -18.05
CA MET A 285 -24.02 -18.48 -18.89
C MET A 285 -24.97 -19.54 -19.42
N LEU A 286 -25.87 -20.06 -18.59
CA LEU A 286 -26.92 -20.98 -19.03
C LEU A 286 -27.83 -20.33 -20.08
N ALA A 287 -28.27 -19.07 -19.85
CA ALA A 287 -29.10 -18.37 -20.83
C ALA A 287 -28.38 -18.18 -22.17
N ALA A 288 -27.09 -17.90 -22.17
CA ALA A 288 -26.29 -17.84 -23.40
C ALA A 288 -26.21 -19.20 -24.11
N LYS A 289 -25.92 -20.28 -23.36
CA LYS A 289 -25.87 -21.64 -23.90
C LYS A 289 -27.22 -22.10 -24.45
N ALA A 290 -28.30 -21.83 -23.73
CA ALA A 290 -29.66 -22.14 -24.17
C ALA A 290 -30.00 -21.42 -25.49
N LYS A 291 -29.59 -20.17 -25.64
CA LYS A 291 -29.76 -19.41 -26.88
C LYS A 291 -28.97 -20.02 -28.04
N GLU A 292 -27.75 -20.50 -27.82
CA GLU A 292 -26.95 -21.20 -28.83
C GLU A 292 -27.61 -22.52 -29.26
N LEU A 293 -28.27 -23.20 -28.33
CA LEU A 293 -29.01 -24.45 -28.60
C LEU A 293 -30.43 -24.22 -29.16
N GLY A 294 -30.86 -22.96 -29.30
CA GLY A 294 -32.23 -22.63 -29.79
C GLY A 294 -33.34 -22.91 -28.80
N LEU A 295 -33.03 -23.08 -27.49
CA LEU A 295 -34.03 -23.36 -26.46
C LEU A 295 -34.86 -22.14 -26.12
N ILE A 296 -36.14 -22.36 -25.79
CA ILE A 296 -37.11 -21.31 -25.44
C ILE A 296 -37.32 -21.33 -23.92
N PHE A 297 -37.10 -20.19 -23.27
CA PHE A 297 -37.32 -20.06 -21.82
C PHE A 297 -38.75 -19.63 -21.50
N ASN A 298 -39.48 -20.43 -20.74
CA ASN A 298 -40.78 -20.08 -20.18
C ASN A 298 -40.60 -19.35 -18.83
N LYS A 299 -41.06 -18.10 -18.75
CA LYS A 299 -40.93 -17.26 -17.55
C LYS A 299 -41.85 -17.68 -16.41
N GLU A 300 -43.01 -18.30 -16.72
CA GLU A 300 -43.98 -18.73 -15.70
C GLU A 300 -43.51 -20.00 -14.98
N THR A 301 -43.10 -21.00 -15.76
CA THR A 301 -42.60 -22.27 -15.23
C THR A 301 -41.13 -22.24 -14.84
N LYS A 302 -40.39 -21.21 -15.29
CA LYS A 302 -38.91 -21.05 -15.14
C LYS A 302 -38.11 -22.23 -15.74
N THR A 303 -38.62 -22.81 -16.83
CA THR A 303 -38.01 -23.96 -17.51
C THR A 303 -37.72 -23.66 -18.97
N TYR A 304 -36.81 -24.40 -19.59
CA TYR A 304 -36.53 -24.40 -21.01
C TYR A 304 -37.34 -25.49 -21.73
N SER A 305 -37.70 -25.23 -22.99
CA SER A 305 -38.28 -26.21 -23.93
C SER A 305 -37.50 -26.16 -25.25
N ASP A 306 -37.49 -27.29 -25.95
CA ASP A 306 -36.94 -27.30 -27.31
C ASP A 306 -37.82 -26.46 -28.26
N ALA A 307 -37.19 -25.86 -29.25
CA ALA A 307 -37.97 -25.14 -30.30
C ALA A 307 -38.80 -26.17 -31.07
N ALA A 308 -40.07 -25.83 -31.28
CA ALA A 308 -41.02 -26.69 -32.01
C ALA A 308 -40.68 -26.81 -33.50
#